data_c2b4793d648cc9974dcaf30a72b3b92d
#
_entry.id   c2b4793d648cc9974dcaf30a72b3b92d
#
_cell.length_a   1.000
_cell.length_b   1.000
_cell.length_c   1.000
_cell.angle_alpha   90.00
_cell.angle_beta   90.00
_cell.angle_gamma   90.00
#
_symmetry.space_group_name_H-M   'P 1'
#
loop_
_entity.id
_entity.type
_entity.pdbx_description
1 polymer ?
#
loop_
_entity_poly.entity_id
_entity_poly.type
_entity_poly.pdbx_seq_one_letter_code
_entity_poly.pdbx_strand_id
1 'polypeptide(L)'
;MMEQGLDLVVLDYLGLMGTDKRVENRQLEVSEISRQLKSIALELKIPILACAQLSRANTQRTVKRPMLSDLRDSGSIEQDADVVMFLHREAYYDQTSEETNTAEVIIAKQRNGPLGTVKLNWLSEFTLFEDMYTDDAVET
;
A
#
# COMPACT_ATOMS: atom_id res chain seq x y z
N MET A 1 7.79 27.54 -11.92
CA MET A 1 6.54 27.60 -12.69
C MET A 1 6.37 26.24 -13.37
N MET A 2 5.46 25.40 -12.90
CA MET A 2 5.23 24.11 -13.56
C MET A 2 4.33 24.36 -14.76
N GLU A 3 4.90 24.28 -15.94
CA GLU A 3 4.17 24.49 -17.22
C GLU A 3 3.42 23.22 -17.67
N GLN A 4 3.63 22.10 -16.98
CA GLN A 4 2.94 20.83 -17.27
C GLN A 4 2.09 20.44 -16.08
N GLY A 5 0.86 19.97 -16.35
CA GLY A 5 -0.05 19.47 -15.32
C GLY A 5 0.55 18.27 -14.61
N LEU A 6 0.18 18.09 -13.33
CA LEU A 6 0.54 16.94 -12.50
C LEU A 6 -0.74 16.24 -12.09
N ASP A 7 -0.92 14.99 -12.51
CA ASP A 7 -2.15 14.23 -12.30
C ASP A 7 -2.05 13.21 -11.17
N LEU A 8 -0.84 12.75 -10.85
CA LEU A 8 -0.57 11.74 -9.81
C LEU A 8 0.84 11.90 -9.28
N VAL A 9 1.01 11.71 -7.97
CA VAL A 9 2.32 11.55 -7.33
C VAL A 9 2.44 10.14 -6.77
N VAL A 10 3.55 9.48 -7.08
CA VAL A 10 3.90 8.17 -6.49
C VAL A 10 5.18 8.33 -5.68
N LEU A 11 5.13 7.92 -4.41
CA LEU A 11 6.25 7.97 -3.48
C LEU A 11 6.67 6.55 -3.08
N ASP A 12 7.86 6.15 -3.47
CA ASP A 12 8.45 4.88 -3.06
C ASP A 12 9.74 5.17 -2.28
N TYR A 13 9.74 5.08 -1.01
CA TYR A 13 8.68 4.83 -0.01
C TYR A 13 8.80 5.84 1.15
N LEU A 14 7.78 5.97 1.97
CA LEU A 14 7.72 6.93 3.08
C LEU A 14 8.91 6.81 4.05
N GLY A 15 9.45 5.61 4.20
CA GLY A 15 10.61 5.34 5.06
C GLY A 15 11.90 6.04 4.64
N LEU A 16 12.03 6.52 3.41
CA LEU A 16 13.19 7.28 2.93
C LEU A 16 13.03 8.78 3.14
N MET A 17 11.83 9.26 3.43
CA MET A 17 11.59 10.67 3.68
C MET A 17 12.06 11.05 5.10
N GLY A 18 12.63 12.21 5.23
CA GLY A 18 12.99 12.84 6.49
C GLY A 18 12.31 14.20 6.64
N THR A 19 12.26 14.71 7.84
CA THR A 19 11.87 16.09 8.13
C THR A 19 13.10 16.90 8.50
N ASP A 20 13.08 18.21 8.21
CA ASP A 20 14.18 19.14 8.60
C ASP A 20 14.26 19.30 10.12
N LYS A 21 13.24 18.85 10.84
CA LYS A 21 13.18 18.88 12.30
C LYS A 21 13.84 17.63 12.87
N ARG A 22 14.71 17.80 13.84
CA ARG A 22 15.26 16.69 14.62
C ARG A 22 14.15 16.07 15.46
N VAL A 23 13.55 14.98 14.97
CA VAL A 23 12.50 14.25 15.68
C VAL A 23 13.13 13.03 16.34
N GLU A 24 13.01 12.93 17.65
CA GLU A 24 13.63 11.85 18.44
C GLU A 24 13.00 10.48 18.17
N ASN A 25 11.82 10.44 17.56
CA ASN A 25 11.06 9.22 17.33
C ASN A 25 10.64 9.12 15.86
N ARG A 26 11.07 8.06 15.18
CA ARG A 26 10.72 7.78 13.77
C ARG A 26 9.21 7.70 13.53
N GLN A 27 8.45 7.21 14.48
CA GLN A 27 6.99 7.13 14.38
C GLN A 27 6.34 8.52 14.31
N LEU A 28 6.85 9.48 15.09
CA LEU A 28 6.38 10.87 15.05
C LEU A 28 6.76 11.53 13.72
N GLU A 29 7.94 11.25 13.21
CA GLU A 29 8.39 11.76 11.91
C GLU A 29 7.50 11.26 10.76
N VAL A 30 7.21 9.97 10.71
CA VAL A 30 6.31 9.38 9.71
C VAL A 30 4.90 9.97 9.82
N SER A 31 4.42 10.21 11.04
CA SER A 31 3.12 10.85 11.28
C SER A 31 3.07 12.29 10.75
N GLU A 32 4.14 13.04 10.91
CA GLU A 32 4.25 14.41 10.38
C GLU A 32 4.25 14.39 8.84
N ILE A 33 5.06 13.53 8.24
CA ILE A 33 5.12 13.35 6.78
C ILE A 33 3.75 12.96 6.23
N SER A 34 3.06 12.01 6.85
CA SER A 34 1.73 11.56 6.43
C SER A 34 0.72 12.72 6.39
N ARG A 35 0.69 13.54 7.43
CA ARG A 35 -0.18 14.74 7.50
C ARG A 35 0.17 15.77 6.43
N GLN A 36 1.45 16.02 6.21
CA GLN A 36 1.91 16.96 5.18
C GLN A 36 1.52 16.49 3.78
N LEU A 37 1.69 15.20 3.47
CA LEU A 37 1.26 14.62 2.20
C LEU A 37 -0.24 14.75 1.99
N LYS A 38 -1.04 14.53 3.04
CA LYS A 38 -2.49 14.74 2.97
C LYS A 38 -2.85 16.19 2.67
N SER A 39 -2.17 17.14 3.31
CA SER A 39 -2.38 18.56 3.07
C SER A 39 -2.02 18.96 1.64
N ILE A 40 -0.88 18.47 1.13
CA ILE A 40 -0.43 18.73 -0.25
C ILE A 40 -1.42 18.15 -1.26
N ALA A 41 -1.89 16.91 -1.06
CA ALA A 41 -2.86 16.29 -1.94
C ALA A 41 -4.15 17.10 -2.04
N LEU A 42 -4.64 17.64 -0.92
CA LEU A 42 -5.83 18.46 -0.88
C LEU A 42 -5.60 19.84 -1.52
N GLU A 43 -4.49 20.49 -1.23
CA GLU A 43 -4.14 21.81 -1.77
C GLU A 43 -3.99 21.78 -3.29
N LEU A 44 -3.24 20.79 -3.79
CA LEU A 44 -2.98 20.64 -5.22
C LEU A 44 -4.11 19.92 -5.96
N LYS A 45 -5.07 19.32 -5.24
CA LYS A 45 -6.18 18.52 -5.80
C LYS A 45 -5.68 17.37 -6.67
N ILE A 46 -4.61 16.72 -6.26
CA ILE A 46 -4.02 15.56 -6.94
C ILE A 46 -3.95 14.36 -6.00
N PRO A 47 -4.13 13.14 -6.49
CA PRO A 47 -3.90 11.94 -5.70
C PRO A 47 -2.41 11.74 -5.44
N ILE A 48 -2.10 11.25 -4.22
CA ILE A 48 -0.76 10.83 -3.85
C ILE A 48 -0.82 9.36 -3.44
N LEU A 49 -0.11 8.51 -4.15
CA LEU A 49 0.10 7.10 -3.80
C LEU A 49 1.43 6.96 -3.07
N ALA A 50 1.39 6.65 -1.79
CA ALA A 50 2.58 6.48 -0.98
C ALA A 50 2.77 5.02 -0.58
N CYS A 51 3.93 4.45 -0.91
CA CYS A 51 4.34 3.14 -0.44
C CYS A 51 4.83 3.23 1.00
N ALA A 52 4.40 2.28 1.83
CA ALA A 52 4.85 2.16 3.21
C ALA A 52 5.24 0.70 3.50
N GLN A 53 6.29 0.55 4.29
CA GLN A 53 6.72 -0.77 4.72
C GLN A 53 5.93 -1.19 5.97
N LEU A 54 5.47 -2.42 5.99
CA LEU A 54 4.80 -2.99 7.16
C LEU A 54 5.81 -3.28 8.28
N SER A 55 5.33 -3.24 9.53
CA SER A 55 6.12 -3.68 10.66
C SER A 55 6.40 -5.19 10.56
N ARG A 56 7.54 -5.62 11.11
CA ARG A 56 7.91 -7.05 11.10
C ARG A 56 6.99 -7.93 11.97
N ALA A 57 6.06 -7.34 12.69
CA ALA A 57 5.13 -8.08 13.54
C ALA A 57 4.24 -9.04 12.73
N ASN A 58 3.91 -8.72 11.48
CA ASN A 58 3.16 -9.62 10.61
C ASN A 58 3.90 -10.92 10.31
N THR A 59 5.24 -10.89 10.24
CA THR A 59 6.06 -12.09 9.95
C THR A 59 6.15 -13.07 11.11
N GLN A 60 5.79 -12.64 12.32
CA GLN A 60 5.80 -13.47 13.53
C GLN A 60 4.47 -14.19 13.77
N ARG A 61 3.40 -13.79 13.07
CA ARG A 61 2.09 -14.42 13.20
C ARG A 61 2.02 -15.72 12.40
N THR A 62 1.13 -16.62 12.81
CA THR A 62 0.80 -17.83 12.05
C THR A 62 0.19 -17.47 10.69
N VAL A 63 -0.73 -16.50 10.68
CA VAL A 63 -1.31 -15.94 9.45
C VAL A 63 -0.54 -14.69 9.07
N LYS A 64 0.17 -14.74 7.94
CA LYS A 64 1.02 -13.65 7.45
C LYS A 64 0.25 -12.55 6.70
N ARG A 65 -1.04 -12.75 6.47
CA ARG A 65 -1.89 -11.80 5.77
C ARG A 65 -1.87 -10.43 6.47
N PRO A 66 -1.56 -9.34 5.76
CA PRO A 66 -1.45 -8.02 6.36
C PRO A 66 -2.81 -7.47 6.81
N MET A 67 -2.77 -6.63 7.84
CA MET A 67 -3.95 -5.95 8.39
C MET A 67 -3.59 -4.53 8.85
N LEU A 68 -4.59 -3.68 9.09
CA LEU A 68 -4.38 -2.28 9.47
C LEU A 68 -3.50 -2.12 10.72
N SER A 69 -3.58 -3.04 11.68
CA SER A 69 -2.71 -3.01 12.87
C SER A 69 -1.22 -3.13 12.56
N ASP A 70 -0.85 -3.63 11.37
CA ASP A 70 0.54 -3.72 10.95
C ASP A 70 1.13 -2.36 10.55
N LEU A 71 0.27 -1.34 10.37
CA LEU A 71 0.66 0.06 10.18
C LEU A 71 0.86 0.81 11.50
N ARG A 72 0.68 0.15 12.65
CA ARG A 72 0.70 0.80 13.97
C ARG A 72 2.02 1.51 14.26
N ASP A 73 3.14 0.98 13.76
CA ASP A 73 4.46 1.60 13.89
C ASP A 73 4.68 2.78 12.92
N SER A 74 3.74 2.97 12.00
CA SER A 74 3.75 4.03 10.99
C SER A 74 2.87 5.24 11.38
N GLY A 75 2.51 5.34 12.66
CA GLY A 75 1.82 6.49 13.23
C GLY A 75 0.41 6.71 12.69
N SER A 76 0.14 7.89 12.15
CA SER A 76 -1.20 8.32 11.71
C SER A 76 -1.54 7.91 10.27
N ILE A 77 -0.70 7.15 9.57
CA ILE A 77 -0.95 6.79 8.15
C ILE A 77 -2.36 6.22 7.96
N GLU A 78 -2.77 5.30 8.83
CA GLU A 78 -4.11 4.72 8.77
C GLU A 78 -5.21 5.78 8.88
N GLN A 79 -5.00 6.82 9.70
CA GLN A 79 -5.99 7.88 9.90
C GLN A 79 -6.02 8.88 8.74
N ASP A 80 -4.85 9.25 8.23
CA ASP A 80 -4.69 10.27 7.20
C ASP A 80 -5.08 9.77 5.81
N ALA A 81 -4.79 8.50 5.49
CA ALA A 81 -5.08 7.90 4.21
C ALA A 81 -6.60 7.77 3.96
N ASP A 82 -7.05 8.09 2.74
CA ASP A 82 -8.42 7.83 2.29
C ASP A 82 -8.62 6.38 1.90
N VAL A 83 -7.57 5.77 1.36
CA VAL A 83 -7.52 4.36 0.94
C VAL A 83 -6.25 3.74 1.49
N VAL A 84 -6.36 2.54 2.07
CA VAL A 84 -5.23 1.71 2.44
C VAL A 84 -5.35 0.38 1.71
N MET A 85 -4.31 0.06 0.95
CA MET A 85 -4.21 -1.20 0.22
C MET A 85 -2.96 -1.94 0.68
N PHE A 86 -3.09 -3.25 0.88
CA PHE A 86 -1.95 -4.13 1.14
C PHE A 86 -1.70 -5.02 -0.08
N LEU A 87 -0.44 -5.18 -0.42
CA LEU A 87 -0.01 -6.18 -1.38
C LEU A 87 0.46 -7.42 -0.63
N HIS A 88 -0.13 -8.57 -0.94
CA HIS A 88 0.17 -9.84 -0.29
C HIS A 88 0.42 -10.94 -1.31
N ARG A 89 1.42 -11.78 -1.02
CA ARG A 89 1.73 -13.00 -1.76
C ARG A 89 2.01 -14.11 -0.75
N GLU A 90 1.18 -15.13 -0.72
CA GLU A 90 1.35 -16.27 0.19
C GLU A 90 2.67 -16.98 -0.05
N ALA A 91 3.01 -17.25 -1.32
CA ALA A 91 4.26 -17.91 -1.72
C ALA A 91 5.54 -17.16 -1.28
N TYR A 92 5.45 -15.88 -0.92
CA TYR A 92 6.59 -15.14 -0.37
C TYR A 92 6.93 -15.61 1.06
N TYR A 93 5.94 -16.03 1.81
CA TYR A 93 6.09 -16.49 3.20
C TYR A 93 6.13 -18.01 3.31
N ASP A 94 5.44 -18.72 2.43
CA ASP A 94 5.36 -20.17 2.39
C ASP A 94 5.69 -20.68 0.98
N GLN A 95 6.90 -21.16 0.80
CA GLN A 95 7.39 -21.72 -0.47
C GLN A 95 6.72 -23.05 -0.84
N THR A 96 5.99 -23.66 0.08
CA THR A 96 5.23 -24.89 -0.17
C THR A 96 3.80 -24.62 -0.63
N SER A 97 3.39 -23.35 -0.65
CA SER A 97 2.08 -22.93 -1.13
C SER A 97 1.87 -23.35 -2.59
N GLU A 98 0.71 -23.90 -2.87
CA GLU A 98 0.28 -24.21 -4.25
C GLU A 98 0.02 -22.94 -5.07
N GLU A 99 -0.25 -21.82 -4.41
CA GLU A 99 -0.54 -20.51 -5.04
C GLU A 99 0.75 -19.71 -5.32
N THR A 100 1.68 -20.27 -6.09
CA THR A 100 2.99 -19.64 -6.34
C THR A 100 2.90 -18.34 -7.17
N ASN A 101 1.91 -18.26 -8.04
CA ASN A 101 1.74 -17.18 -9.02
C ASN A 101 0.57 -16.24 -8.68
N THR A 102 0.04 -16.30 -7.48
CA THR A 102 -1.07 -15.43 -7.05
C THR A 102 -0.57 -14.33 -6.15
N ALA A 103 -1.04 -13.11 -6.41
CA ALA A 103 -0.92 -11.97 -5.53
C ALA A 103 -2.30 -11.41 -5.19
N GLU A 104 -2.41 -10.73 -4.07
CA GLU A 104 -3.65 -10.11 -3.63
C GLU A 104 -3.40 -8.62 -3.34
N VAL A 105 -4.29 -7.77 -3.85
CA VAL A 105 -4.43 -6.38 -3.41
C VAL A 105 -5.61 -6.32 -2.45
N ILE A 106 -5.32 -6.12 -1.17
CA ILE A 106 -6.32 -6.11 -0.10
C ILE A 106 -6.67 -4.66 0.20
N ILE A 107 -7.88 -4.24 -0.13
CA ILE A 107 -8.41 -2.91 0.20
C ILE A 107 -8.91 -2.98 1.65
N ALA A 108 -8.06 -2.57 2.59
CA ALA A 108 -8.32 -2.66 4.03
C ALA A 108 -9.01 -1.43 4.61
N LYS A 109 -8.90 -0.29 3.91
CA LYS A 109 -9.61 0.95 4.23
C LYS A 109 -9.99 1.65 2.94
N GLN A 110 -11.23 2.14 2.87
CA GLN A 110 -11.70 3.00 1.79
C GLN A 110 -12.83 3.90 2.31
N ARG A 111 -12.64 5.22 2.26
CA ARG A 111 -13.63 6.16 2.82
C ARG A 111 -14.93 6.19 2.01
N ASN A 112 -14.84 6.08 0.70
CA ASN A 112 -15.96 6.27 -0.21
C ASN A 112 -16.23 5.02 -1.08
N GLY A 113 -15.96 3.84 -0.59
CA GLY A 113 -16.18 2.61 -1.34
C GLY A 113 -16.10 1.35 -0.46
N PRO A 114 -16.36 0.18 -1.03
CA PRO A 114 -16.34 -1.09 -0.32
C PRO A 114 -14.90 -1.53 -0.03
N LEU A 115 -14.75 -2.31 1.03
CA LEU A 115 -13.55 -3.10 1.27
C LEU A 115 -13.61 -4.36 0.40
N GLY A 116 -12.44 -4.93 0.10
CA GLY A 116 -12.39 -6.14 -0.71
C GLY A 116 -10.98 -6.59 -1.00
N THR A 117 -10.88 -7.65 -1.78
CA THR A 117 -9.60 -8.20 -2.23
C THR A 117 -9.67 -8.44 -3.72
N VAL A 118 -8.67 -7.95 -4.44
CA VAL A 118 -8.47 -8.22 -5.86
C VAL A 118 -7.32 -9.19 -6.00
N LYS A 119 -7.55 -10.31 -6.69
CA LYS A 119 -6.50 -11.28 -7.02
C LYS A 119 -5.85 -10.90 -8.34
N LEU A 120 -4.54 -11.06 -8.40
CA LEU A 120 -3.70 -10.80 -9.57
C LEU A 120 -2.80 -12.00 -9.83
N ASN A 121 -2.40 -12.18 -11.07
CA ASN A 121 -1.31 -13.08 -11.43
C ASN A 121 0.03 -12.38 -11.14
N TRP A 122 0.97 -13.14 -10.59
CA TRP A 122 2.35 -12.71 -10.40
C TRP A 122 3.29 -13.49 -11.33
N LEU A 123 3.89 -12.79 -12.26
CA LEU A 123 4.90 -13.33 -13.16
C LEU A 123 6.30 -13.03 -12.60
N SER A 124 6.83 -13.96 -11.84
CA SER A 124 8.10 -13.79 -11.11
C SER A 124 9.30 -13.52 -12.02
N GLU A 125 9.33 -14.13 -13.21
CA GLU A 125 10.40 -13.95 -14.19
C GLU A 125 10.49 -12.51 -14.71
N PHE A 126 9.36 -11.80 -14.74
CA PHE A 126 9.26 -10.44 -15.24
C PHE A 126 9.05 -9.41 -14.13
N THR A 127 8.89 -9.85 -12.87
CA THR A 127 8.50 -8.97 -11.75
C THR A 127 7.25 -8.17 -12.08
N LEU A 128 6.25 -8.83 -12.66
CA LEU A 128 5.06 -8.21 -13.24
C LEU A 128 3.79 -8.76 -12.59
N PHE A 129 2.84 -7.86 -12.35
CA PHE A 129 1.47 -8.21 -12.01
C PHE A 129 0.60 -8.11 -13.24
N GLU A 130 -0.29 -9.08 -13.41
CA GLU A 130 -1.30 -9.10 -14.48
C GLU A 130 -2.68 -9.38 -13.89
N ASP A 131 -3.72 -8.96 -14.60
CA ASP A 131 -5.08 -9.33 -14.25
C ASP A 131 -5.27 -10.84 -14.34
N MET A 132 -6.01 -11.40 -13.39
CA MET A 132 -6.46 -12.79 -13.53
C MET A 132 -7.55 -12.86 -14.59
N TYR A 133 -7.35 -13.72 -15.58
CA TYR A 133 -8.43 -14.08 -16.49
C TYR A 133 -9.51 -14.82 -15.70
N THR A 134 -10.68 -14.20 -15.55
CA THR A 134 -11.89 -14.91 -15.15
C THR A 134 -12.58 -15.37 -16.42
N ASP A 135 -12.78 -16.67 -16.57
CA ASP A 135 -13.52 -17.26 -17.70
C ASP A 135 -15.04 -16.87 -17.74
N ASP A 136 -15.47 -15.95 -16.90
CA ASP A 136 -16.86 -15.51 -16.77
C ASP A 136 -17.30 -14.52 -17.86
N ALA A 137 -16.51 -14.32 -18.93
CA ALA A 137 -16.83 -13.40 -20.03
C ALA A 137 -17.33 -14.11 -21.30
N VAL A 138 -17.76 -15.37 -21.23
CA VAL A 138 -18.38 -16.07 -22.38
C VAL A 138 -19.69 -16.73 -21.96
N GLU A 139 -20.70 -15.94 -21.62
CA GLU A 139 -22.10 -16.34 -21.75
C GLU A 139 -22.94 -15.12 -22.18
N THR A 140 -23.08 -14.96 -23.48
CA THR A 140 -24.27 -14.41 -24.14
C THR A 140 -24.34 -14.96 -25.54
#